data_4124152e8cb9644adec0e9d18487828b
#
_entry.id   4124152e8cb9644adec0e9d18487828b
#
_cell.length_a   1.000
_cell.length_b   1.000
_cell.length_c   1.000
_cell.angle_alpha   90.00
_cell.angle_beta   90.00
_cell.angle_gamma   90.00
#
_symmetry.space_group_name_H-M   'P 1'
#
loop_
_entity.id
_entity.type
_entity.pdbx_description
1 polymer ?
#
loop_
_entity_poly.entity_id
_entity_poly.type
_entity_poly.pdbx_seq_one_letter_code
_entity_poly.pdbx_strand_id
1 'polypeptide(L)'
;HEKGLVDCEAPLREFLAVMERLGDKLGPILAQFAYVAKGKDANEYATGASFRERLAPFLALWPKERPLAVEVRNATWIAPPLLDLLKERGIPLALSAYYTMPAPEKLFAGPDPRTAELTYVRFIGDHKKMDALVARLSRKGARASDWGALAVDKAPEMRRWAGVLKSAARGPALAYCNNHYAGFAPDSARSFRDLWDKVPS
;
A
#
# COMPACT_ATOMS: atom_id res chain seq x y z
N HIS A 1 14.99 -1.48 4.99
CA HIS A 1 14.45 -0.98 6.27
C HIS A 1 15.55 -0.76 7.30
N GLU A 2 16.42 -1.76 7.51
CA GLU A 2 17.45 -1.74 8.56
C GLU A 2 18.49 -0.62 8.37
N LYS A 3 18.77 -0.26 7.13
CA LYS A 3 19.73 0.81 6.78
C LYS A 3 19.12 2.22 6.68
N GLY A 4 17.85 2.40 6.99
CA GLY A 4 17.19 3.71 6.92
C GLY A 4 17.32 4.42 5.56
N LEU A 5 17.41 3.68 4.46
CA LEU A 5 17.64 4.17 3.09
C LEU A 5 19.05 4.75 2.84
N VAL A 6 20.02 4.44 3.70
CA VAL A 6 21.43 4.83 3.51
C VAL A 6 22.21 3.63 2.97
N ASP A 7 23.20 3.86 2.13
CA ASP A 7 24.06 2.83 1.53
C ASP A 7 23.28 1.67 0.90
N CYS A 8 22.19 2.01 0.19
CA CYS A 8 21.30 1.04 -0.43
C CYS A 8 21.67 0.71 -1.87
N GLU A 9 22.68 1.32 -2.48
CA GLU A 9 23.00 1.15 -3.90
C GLU A 9 23.32 -0.30 -4.27
N ALA A 10 24.25 -0.94 -3.56
CA ALA A 10 24.63 -2.33 -3.85
C ALA A 10 23.46 -3.31 -3.62
N PRO A 11 22.77 -3.31 -2.45
CA PRO A 11 21.59 -4.15 -2.26
C PRO A 11 20.47 -3.89 -3.26
N LEU A 12 20.25 -2.63 -3.66
CA LEU A 12 19.25 -2.29 -4.68
C LEU A 12 19.62 -2.89 -6.03
N ARG A 13 20.88 -2.78 -6.44
CA ARG A 13 21.37 -3.34 -7.70
C ARG A 13 21.19 -4.87 -7.75
N GLU A 14 21.57 -5.57 -6.69
CA GLU A 14 21.39 -7.02 -6.57
C GLU A 14 19.90 -7.40 -6.64
N PHE A 15 19.05 -6.70 -5.91
CA PHE A 15 17.61 -6.93 -5.94
C PHE A 15 17.03 -6.73 -7.33
N LEU A 16 17.36 -5.63 -8.01
CA LEU A 16 16.87 -5.35 -9.36
C LEU A 16 17.35 -6.38 -10.37
N ALA A 17 18.59 -6.84 -10.30
CA ALA A 17 19.11 -7.89 -11.16
C ALA A 17 18.33 -9.21 -11.03
N VAL A 18 17.88 -9.55 -9.80
CA VAL A 18 16.99 -10.71 -9.59
C VAL A 18 15.60 -10.46 -10.17
N MET A 19 15.03 -9.27 -9.95
CA MET A 19 13.68 -8.93 -10.42
C MET A 19 13.61 -8.87 -11.96
N GLU A 20 14.68 -8.48 -12.65
CA GLU A 20 14.76 -8.48 -14.11
C GLU A 20 14.51 -9.85 -14.76
N ARG A 21 14.76 -10.94 -14.02
CA ARG A 21 14.46 -12.30 -14.50
C ARG A 21 12.98 -12.55 -14.75
N LEU A 22 12.09 -11.72 -14.23
CA LEU A 22 10.65 -11.78 -14.48
C LEU A 22 10.27 -11.23 -15.87
N GLY A 23 11.15 -10.45 -16.53
CA GLY A 23 10.88 -9.89 -17.85
C GLY A 23 9.57 -9.12 -17.89
N ASP A 24 8.76 -9.38 -18.89
CA ASP A 24 7.45 -8.71 -19.11
C ASP A 24 6.40 -9.02 -18.00
N LYS A 25 6.67 -9.96 -17.12
CA LYS A 25 5.81 -10.27 -15.97
C LYS A 25 6.07 -9.35 -14.77
N LEU A 26 7.13 -8.55 -14.81
CA LEU A 26 7.46 -7.62 -13.73
C LEU A 26 6.52 -6.43 -13.77
N GLY A 27 5.60 -6.38 -12.80
CA GLY A 27 4.79 -5.19 -12.53
C GLY A 27 5.53 -4.18 -11.63
N PRO A 28 4.81 -3.14 -11.15
CA PRO A 28 5.40 -2.16 -10.24
C PRO A 28 5.94 -2.80 -8.98
N ILE A 29 7.19 -2.52 -8.65
CA ILE A 29 7.82 -2.92 -7.39
C ILE A 29 7.31 -2.01 -6.28
N LEU A 30 6.98 -2.56 -5.14
CA LEU A 30 6.47 -1.80 -4.00
C LEU A 30 7.58 -1.55 -2.97
N ALA A 31 7.96 -0.29 -2.78
CA ALA A 31 8.75 0.15 -1.64
C ALA A 31 7.81 0.50 -0.48
N GLN A 32 7.67 -0.42 0.48
CA GLN A 32 6.79 -0.26 1.63
C GLN A 32 7.58 0.17 2.87
N PHE A 33 7.12 1.22 3.54
CA PHE A 33 7.68 1.72 4.80
C PHE A 33 6.73 1.44 5.95
N ALA A 34 7.27 0.87 7.03
CA ALA A 34 6.50 0.54 8.22
C ALA A 34 6.00 1.79 8.94
N TYR A 35 4.96 1.62 9.76
CA TYR A 35 4.51 2.69 10.66
C TYR A 35 5.60 3.02 11.69
N VAL A 36 5.91 4.30 11.84
CA VAL A 36 6.83 4.82 12.84
C VAL A 36 6.03 5.50 13.94
N ALA A 37 6.15 4.97 15.17
CA ALA A 37 5.47 5.53 16.34
C ALA A 37 6.19 6.80 16.82
N LYS A 38 5.44 7.78 17.31
CA LYS A 38 6.02 8.98 17.93
C LYS A 38 6.75 8.59 19.24
N GLY A 39 7.96 9.08 19.43
CA GLY A 39 8.69 9.01 20.70
C GLY A 39 9.30 7.67 21.07
N LYS A 40 9.19 6.64 20.23
CA LYS A 40 9.93 5.38 20.41
C LYS A 40 11.04 5.28 19.37
N ASP A 41 12.23 5.05 19.88
CA ASP A 41 13.47 4.75 19.16
C ASP A 41 13.56 5.55 17.84
N ALA A 42 14.33 6.62 17.89
CA ALA A 42 14.57 7.48 16.75
C ALA A 42 15.14 6.66 15.59
N ASN A 43 14.23 5.96 14.88
CA ASN A 43 14.56 5.52 13.54
C ASN A 43 15.01 6.75 12.78
N GLU A 44 16.01 6.59 11.95
CA GLU A 44 16.68 7.64 11.20
C GLU A 44 15.73 8.51 10.36
N TYR A 45 14.42 8.18 10.32
CA TYR A 45 13.33 8.95 9.70
C TYR A 45 12.06 9.00 10.58
N ALA A 46 12.20 9.51 11.80
CA ALA A 46 11.09 9.61 12.76
C ALA A 46 9.99 10.61 12.34
N THR A 47 10.25 11.48 11.38
CA THR A 47 9.30 12.48 10.87
C THR A 47 9.11 12.36 9.36
N GLY A 48 8.01 12.91 8.83
CA GLY A 48 7.80 12.97 7.38
C GLY A 48 8.88 13.78 6.65
N ALA A 49 9.50 14.76 7.29
CA ALA A 49 10.61 15.53 6.74
C ALA A 49 11.86 14.67 6.62
N SER A 50 12.32 14.06 7.72
CA SER A 50 13.50 13.20 7.72
C SER A 50 13.32 11.96 6.83
N PHE A 51 12.11 11.40 6.77
CA PHE A 51 11.79 10.33 5.81
C PHE A 51 12.00 10.79 4.37
N ARG A 52 11.48 11.97 3.99
CA ARG A 52 11.63 12.51 2.64
C ARG A 52 13.09 12.79 2.29
N GLU A 53 13.87 13.34 3.22
CA GLU A 53 15.31 13.58 3.05
C GLU A 53 16.09 12.31 2.72
N ARG A 54 15.68 11.16 3.28
CA ARG A 54 16.26 9.84 2.99
C ARG A 54 15.68 9.22 1.72
N LEU A 55 14.39 9.41 1.47
CA LEU A 55 13.70 8.86 0.31
C LEU A 55 14.21 9.48 -1.01
N ALA A 56 14.43 10.78 -1.06
CA ALA A 56 14.79 11.48 -2.28
C ALA A 56 16.10 10.96 -2.93
N PRO A 57 17.22 10.76 -2.19
CA PRO A 57 18.42 10.13 -2.73
C PRO A 57 18.19 8.67 -3.15
N PHE A 58 17.42 7.91 -2.38
CA PHE A 58 17.06 6.53 -2.74
C PHE A 58 16.31 6.47 -4.06
N LEU A 59 15.33 7.35 -4.26
CA LEU A 59 14.59 7.44 -5.52
C LEU A 59 15.47 7.91 -6.69
N ALA A 60 16.55 8.65 -6.43
CA ALA A 60 17.50 9.04 -7.47
C ALA A 60 18.34 7.85 -7.97
N LEU A 61 18.55 6.83 -7.14
CA LEU A 61 19.23 5.57 -7.51
C LEU A 61 18.28 4.62 -8.28
N TRP A 62 16.96 4.85 -8.21
CA TRP A 62 15.99 3.96 -8.85
C TRP A 62 15.95 4.17 -10.36
N PRO A 63 16.09 3.11 -11.19
CA PRO A 63 16.00 3.24 -12.64
C PRO A 63 14.63 3.75 -13.08
N LYS A 64 14.59 4.76 -13.94
CA LYS A 64 13.35 5.40 -14.39
C LYS A 64 12.42 4.45 -15.16
N GLU A 65 13.00 3.49 -15.86
CA GLU A 65 12.30 2.47 -16.66
C GLU A 65 11.69 1.35 -15.81
N ARG A 66 12.01 1.30 -14.51
CA ARG A 66 11.47 0.29 -13.59
C ARG A 66 10.31 0.84 -12.78
N PRO A 67 9.07 0.37 -13.04
CA PRO A 67 7.92 0.85 -12.29
C PRO A 67 8.08 0.64 -10.78
N LEU A 68 7.90 1.69 -10.01
CA LEU A 68 7.96 1.70 -8.55
C LEU A 68 6.66 2.26 -8.01
N ALA A 69 6.18 1.74 -6.89
CA ALA A 69 5.17 2.35 -6.03
C ALA A 69 5.73 2.54 -4.62
N VAL A 70 5.35 3.62 -3.95
CA VAL A 70 5.79 3.92 -2.58
C VAL A 70 4.61 3.85 -1.63
N GLU A 71 4.72 3.05 -0.56
CA GLU A 71 3.73 2.95 0.51
C GLU A 71 4.28 3.51 1.82
N VAL A 72 3.57 4.45 2.42
CA VAL A 72 3.80 4.93 3.79
C VAL A 72 2.62 4.53 4.68
N ARG A 73 2.90 4.27 5.95
CA ARG A 73 1.88 3.87 6.94
C ARG A 73 1.63 4.93 8.02
N ASN A 74 2.27 6.07 7.91
CA ASN A 74 2.01 7.26 8.71
C ASN A 74 1.14 8.22 7.89
N ALA A 75 -0.14 8.37 8.25
CA ALA A 75 -1.08 9.24 7.53
C ALA A 75 -0.59 10.70 7.45
N THR A 76 0.09 11.18 8.48
CA THR A 76 0.64 12.54 8.54
C THR A 76 1.80 12.79 7.57
N TRP A 77 2.37 11.73 6.97
CA TRP A 77 3.41 11.88 5.96
C TRP A 77 2.85 12.12 4.56
N ILE A 78 1.56 11.82 4.35
CA ILE A 78 0.84 12.13 3.10
C ILE A 78 0.50 13.61 3.11
N ALA A 79 1.47 14.41 2.73
CA ALA A 79 1.42 15.87 2.71
C ALA A 79 2.10 16.37 1.43
N PRO A 80 1.86 17.63 1.00
CA PRO A 80 2.37 18.16 -0.25
C PRO A 80 3.86 17.86 -0.52
N PRO A 81 4.79 18.00 0.46
CA PRO A 81 6.20 17.76 0.16
C PRO A 81 6.55 16.32 -0.26
N LEU A 82 5.82 15.30 0.26
CA LEU A 82 5.99 13.92 -0.20
C LEU A 82 5.29 13.70 -1.53
N LEU A 83 4.07 14.22 -1.66
CA LEU A 83 3.27 14.06 -2.88
C LEU A 83 3.98 14.70 -4.09
N ASP A 84 4.55 15.87 -3.91
CA ASP A 84 5.28 16.58 -4.97
C ASP A 84 6.54 15.81 -5.38
N LEU A 85 7.33 15.31 -4.41
CA LEU A 85 8.49 14.47 -4.69
C LEU A 85 8.13 13.23 -5.53
N LEU A 86 7.01 12.58 -5.24
CA LEU A 86 6.55 11.41 -5.98
C LEU A 86 5.99 11.79 -7.36
N LYS A 87 5.24 12.91 -7.46
CA LYS A 87 4.71 13.44 -8.72
C LYS A 87 5.79 13.79 -9.72
N GLU A 88 6.84 14.48 -9.26
CA GLU A 88 7.99 14.85 -10.11
C GLU A 88 8.66 13.65 -10.77
N ARG A 89 8.51 12.47 -10.18
CA ARG A 89 9.11 11.23 -10.65
C ARG A 89 8.10 10.26 -11.29
N GLY A 90 6.81 10.62 -11.32
CA GLY A 90 5.74 9.74 -11.83
C GLY A 90 5.59 8.46 -11.01
N ILE A 91 5.93 8.48 -9.71
CA ILE A 91 5.86 7.33 -8.81
C ILE A 91 4.51 7.35 -8.09
N PRO A 92 3.65 6.32 -8.24
CA PRO A 92 2.40 6.25 -7.52
C PRO A 92 2.61 6.10 -6.01
N LEU A 93 1.92 6.93 -5.23
CA LEU A 93 1.68 6.65 -3.82
C LEU A 93 0.72 5.46 -3.72
N ALA A 94 1.12 4.40 -3.05
CA ALA A 94 0.23 3.28 -2.78
C ALA A 94 -0.79 3.67 -1.70
N LEU A 95 -2.06 3.72 -2.08
CA LEU A 95 -3.17 4.04 -1.21
C LEU A 95 -3.53 2.78 -0.40
N SER A 96 -3.62 2.88 0.92
CA SER A 96 -3.74 1.69 1.76
C SER A 96 -4.99 1.73 2.63
N ALA A 97 -5.87 0.73 2.50
CA ALA A 97 -6.91 0.41 3.45
C ALA A 97 -6.26 -0.32 4.65
N TYR A 98 -5.72 0.47 5.57
CA TYR A 98 -4.96 0.00 6.73
C TYR A 98 -5.39 0.78 7.98
N TYR A 99 -5.34 0.16 9.15
CA TYR A 99 -5.92 0.73 10.38
C TYR A 99 -5.28 2.06 10.84
N THR A 100 -4.06 2.38 10.41
CA THR A 100 -3.42 3.68 10.69
C THR A 100 -3.70 4.73 9.63
N MET A 101 -4.37 4.37 8.54
CA MET A 101 -4.61 5.23 7.40
C MET A 101 -6.04 5.75 7.41
N PRO A 102 -6.31 6.95 6.88
CA PRO A 102 -7.65 7.50 6.79
C PRO A 102 -8.53 6.71 5.82
N ALA A 103 -9.84 6.82 6.01
CA ALA A 103 -10.81 6.35 5.02
C ALA A 103 -10.63 7.08 3.68
N PRO A 104 -11.01 6.45 2.54
CA PRO A 104 -10.73 7.02 1.22
C PRO A 104 -11.27 8.44 1.04
N GLU A 105 -12.47 8.74 1.52
CA GLU A 105 -13.07 10.07 1.42
C GLU A 105 -12.23 11.14 2.13
N LYS A 106 -11.67 10.81 3.30
CA LYS A 106 -10.80 11.72 4.05
C LYS A 106 -9.45 11.89 3.38
N LEU A 107 -8.93 10.81 2.77
CA LEU A 107 -7.67 10.85 2.06
C LEU A 107 -7.74 11.78 0.85
N PHE A 108 -8.86 11.76 0.12
CA PHE A 108 -9.08 12.59 -1.07
C PHE A 108 -9.69 13.97 -0.76
N ALA A 109 -10.12 14.25 0.47
CA ALA A 109 -10.57 15.58 0.89
C ALA A 109 -9.40 16.55 1.13
N GLY A 110 -8.19 16.06 1.27
CA GLY A 110 -6.96 16.83 1.42
C GLY A 110 -6.25 17.09 0.09
N PRO A 111 -4.92 17.27 0.13
CA PRO A 111 -4.11 17.30 -1.08
C PRO A 111 -4.29 16.02 -1.88
N ASP A 112 -4.42 16.15 -3.21
CA ASP A 112 -4.63 15.01 -4.11
C ASP A 112 -3.52 13.94 -3.93
N PRO A 113 -3.84 12.75 -3.41
CA PRO A 113 -2.85 11.71 -3.12
C PRO A 113 -2.37 10.96 -4.37
N ARG A 114 -2.93 11.28 -5.55
CA ARG A 114 -2.52 10.68 -6.82
C ARG A 114 -1.23 11.35 -7.31
N THR A 115 -0.18 10.59 -7.35
CA THR A 115 1.15 11.06 -7.71
C THR A 115 1.63 10.55 -9.06
N ALA A 116 0.83 9.70 -9.73
CA ALA A 116 1.07 9.16 -11.07
C ALA A 116 -0.26 8.85 -11.77
N GLU A 117 -0.20 8.49 -13.05
CA GLU A 117 -1.37 7.98 -13.78
C GLU A 117 -1.84 6.64 -13.23
N LEU A 118 -0.88 5.76 -12.90
CA LEU A 118 -1.19 4.48 -12.25
C LEU A 118 -1.70 4.71 -10.83
N THR A 119 -2.89 4.19 -10.55
CA THR A 119 -3.41 4.10 -9.18
C THR A 119 -3.03 2.75 -8.57
N TYR A 120 -2.34 2.79 -7.43
CA TYR A 120 -1.91 1.59 -6.70
C TYR A 120 -2.63 1.53 -5.35
N VAL A 121 -3.42 0.48 -5.12
CA VAL A 121 -4.22 0.33 -3.89
C VAL A 121 -3.91 -0.97 -3.18
N ARG A 122 -3.85 -0.93 -1.86
CA ARG A 122 -3.65 -2.12 -1.03
C ARG A 122 -4.72 -2.24 0.04
N PHE A 123 -5.44 -3.34 0.04
CA PHE A 123 -6.38 -3.75 1.08
C PHE A 123 -5.65 -4.62 2.09
N ILE A 124 -5.14 -4.01 3.17
CA ILE A 124 -4.25 -4.65 4.14
C ILE A 124 -5.01 -5.12 5.39
N GLY A 125 -5.92 -4.27 5.89
CA GLY A 125 -6.71 -4.53 7.08
C GLY A 125 -5.97 -4.26 8.40
N ASP A 126 -6.50 -4.84 9.47
CA ASP A 126 -5.94 -4.76 10.82
C ASP A 126 -5.44 -6.14 11.23
N HIS A 127 -4.13 -6.32 11.19
CA HIS A 127 -3.47 -7.60 11.48
C HIS A 127 -3.85 -8.11 12.87
N LYS A 128 -3.79 -7.26 13.91
CA LYS A 128 -4.07 -7.67 15.29
C LYS A 128 -5.50 -8.14 15.48
N LYS A 129 -6.46 -7.41 14.89
CA LYS A 129 -7.88 -7.80 14.96
C LYS A 129 -8.13 -9.09 14.19
N MET A 130 -7.51 -9.25 13.02
CA MET A 130 -7.69 -10.46 12.23
C MET A 130 -7.04 -11.67 12.90
N ASP A 131 -5.82 -11.54 13.41
CA ASP A 131 -5.13 -12.61 14.14
C ASP A 131 -5.94 -13.06 15.37
N ALA A 132 -6.49 -12.10 16.14
CA ALA A 132 -7.35 -12.39 17.27
C ALA A 132 -8.65 -13.09 16.86
N LEU A 133 -9.26 -12.69 15.73
CA LEU A 133 -10.44 -13.34 15.17
C LEU A 133 -10.14 -14.77 14.75
N VAL A 134 -9.09 -15.00 14.00
CA VAL A 134 -8.66 -16.32 13.53
C VAL A 134 -8.35 -17.24 14.72
N ALA A 135 -7.62 -16.74 15.72
CA ALA A 135 -7.33 -17.49 16.95
C ALA A 135 -8.61 -17.87 17.72
N ARG A 136 -9.64 -17.01 17.70
CA ARG A 136 -10.95 -17.30 18.31
C ARG A 136 -11.71 -18.37 17.53
N LEU A 137 -11.71 -18.27 16.20
CA LEU A 137 -12.36 -19.26 15.33
C LEU A 137 -11.69 -20.64 15.45
N SER A 138 -10.36 -20.68 15.47
CA SER A 138 -9.58 -21.91 15.65
C SER A 138 -9.90 -22.63 16.97
N ARG A 139 -10.08 -21.87 18.07
CA ARG A 139 -10.52 -22.45 19.37
C ARG A 139 -11.91 -23.06 19.33
N LYS A 140 -12.77 -22.66 18.38
CA LYS A 140 -14.12 -23.22 18.16
C LYS A 140 -14.13 -24.37 17.15
N GLY A 141 -12.96 -24.93 16.80
CA GLY A 141 -12.83 -26.04 15.87
C GLY A 141 -12.65 -25.65 14.40
N ALA A 142 -12.67 -24.35 14.08
CA ALA A 142 -12.20 -23.88 12.77
C ALA A 142 -10.68 -24.04 12.73
N ARG A 143 -10.15 -24.74 11.74
CA ARG A 143 -8.70 -24.93 11.61
C ARG A 143 -8.05 -23.60 11.21
N ALA A 144 -6.88 -23.30 11.74
CA ALA A 144 -6.07 -22.13 11.34
C ALA A 144 -5.68 -22.18 9.85
N SER A 145 -5.83 -23.33 9.20
CA SER A 145 -5.70 -23.51 7.75
C SER A 145 -6.91 -22.98 6.95
N ASP A 146 -7.98 -22.55 7.61
CA ASP A 146 -9.20 -22.10 6.95
C ASP A 146 -9.15 -20.62 6.50
N TRP A 147 -7.98 -20.13 6.17
CA TRP A 147 -7.80 -18.93 5.34
C TRP A 147 -8.37 -19.13 3.90
N GLY A 148 -9.33 -20.01 3.74
CA GLY A 148 -10.00 -20.32 2.49
C GLY A 148 -11.34 -19.62 2.29
N ALA A 149 -11.78 -18.77 3.25
CA ALA A 149 -13.03 -18.04 3.18
C ALA A 149 -12.94 -16.66 3.84
N LEU A 150 -13.87 -15.77 3.48
CA LEU A 150 -14.00 -14.46 4.11
C LEU A 150 -14.45 -14.64 5.57
N ALA A 151 -13.71 -14.04 6.49
CA ALA A 151 -14.01 -14.02 7.93
C ALA A 151 -14.78 -12.78 8.36
N VAL A 152 -14.68 -11.69 7.56
CA VAL A 152 -15.30 -10.39 7.82
C VAL A 152 -15.87 -9.83 6.53
N ASP A 153 -17.12 -9.31 6.59
CA ASP A 153 -17.67 -8.55 5.47
C ASP A 153 -17.01 -7.18 5.36
N LYS A 154 -16.28 -6.97 4.28
CA LYS A 154 -15.60 -5.72 3.91
C LYS A 154 -16.23 -5.05 2.68
N ALA A 155 -17.33 -5.57 2.15
CA ALA A 155 -17.99 -5.02 0.97
C ALA A 155 -18.38 -3.53 1.14
N PRO A 156 -18.89 -3.05 2.29
CA PRO A 156 -19.18 -1.64 2.46
C PRO A 156 -17.93 -0.73 2.35
N GLU A 157 -16.82 -1.15 2.95
CA GLU A 157 -15.54 -0.42 2.88
C GLU A 157 -14.98 -0.44 1.44
N MET A 158 -14.99 -1.60 0.79
CA MET A 158 -14.55 -1.76 -0.59
C MET A 158 -15.38 -0.92 -1.57
N ARG A 159 -16.70 -0.81 -1.35
CA ARG A 159 -17.58 0.02 -2.18
C ARG A 159 -17.20 1.50 -2.09
N ARG A 160 -16.90 2.01 -0.90
CA ARG A 160 -16.41 3.38 -0.72
C ARG A 160 -15.10 3.61 -1.47
N TRP A 161 -14.15 2.67 -1.34
CA TRP A 161 -12.90 2.72 -2.10
C TRP A 161 -13.16 2.73 -3.61
N ALA A 162 -13.99 1.81 -4.11
CA ALA A 162 -14.32 1.77 -5.53
C ALA A 162 -14.95 3.08 -6.03
N GLY A 163 -15.88 3.66 -5.26
CA GLY A 163 -16.51 4.93 -5.60
C GLY A 163 -15.51 6.07 -5.73
N VAL A 164 -14.68 6.27 -4.70
CA VAL A 164 -13.66 7.34 -4.70
C VAL A 164 -12.63 7.12 -5.80
N LEU A 165 -12.15 5.90 -5.97
CA LEU A 165 -11.12 5.59 -6.97
C LEU A 165 -11.65 5.75 -8.40
N LYS A 166 -12.87 5.31 -8.70
CA LYS A 166 -13.47 5.48 -10.04
C LYS A 166 -13.67 6.94 -10.41
N SER A 167 -14.21 7.73 -9.48
CA SER A 167 -14.38 9.17 -9.70
C SER A 167 -13.07 9.93 -9.85
N ALA A 168 -11.98 9.37 -9.34
CA ALA A 168 -10.67 9.98 -9.31
C ALA A 168 -9.68 9.39 -10.33
N ALA A 169 -9.97 8.24 -10.96
CA ALA A 169 -9.03 7.54 -11.83
C ALA A 169 -8.65 8.36 -13.06
N ARG A 170 -7.35 8.42 -13.36
CA ARG A 170 -6.80 9.04 -14.57
C ARG A 170 -6.16 8.02 -15.52
N GLY A 171 -6.02 6.78 -15.08
CA GLY A 171 -5.36 5.69 -15.79
C GLY A 171 -5.66 4.34 -15.13
N PRO A 172 -4.84 3.32 -15.40
CA PRO A 172 -5.04 1.99 -14.85
C PRO A 172 -4.97 1.97 -13.34
N ALA A 173 -5.72 1.05 -12.70
CA ALA A 173 -5.71 0.82 -11.27
C ALA A 173 -5.30 -0.62 -10.95
N LEU A 174 -4.34 -0.78 -10.05
CA LEU A 174 -3.93 -2.06 -9.49
C LEU A 174 -4.38 -2.15 -8.04
N ALA A 175 -5.14 -3.17 -7.70
CA ALA A 175 -5.65 -3.41 -6.36
C ALA A 175 -5.16 -4.75 -5.82
N TYR A 176 -4.45 -4.72 -4.70
CA TYR A 176 -3.90 -5.89 -4.04
C TYR A 176 -4.58 -6.14 -2.70
N CYS A 177 -5.00 -7.37 -2.45
CA CYS A 177 -5.62 -7.77 -1.19
C CYS A 177 -4.68 -8.63 -0.36
N ASN A 178 -4.66 -8.38 0.96
CA ASN A 178 -4.00 -9.22 1.95
C ASN A 178 -5.04 -10.10 2.65
N ASN A 179 -4.67 -11.31 3.07
CA ASN A 179 -5.56 -12.19 3.84
C ASN A 179 -6.07 -11.50 5.13
N HIS A 180 -5.24 -10.70 5.79
CA HIS A 180 -5.63 -9.94 7.00
C HIS A 180 -6.68 -8.85 6.76
N TYR A 181 -7.03 -8.56 5.50
CA TYR A 181 -8.07 -7.58 5.22
C TYR A 181 -9.46 -8.09 5.57
N ALA A 182 -9.81 -9.30 5.09
CA ALA A 182 -11.12 -9.89 5.27
C ALA A 182 -11.09 -11.40 5.56
N GLY A 183 -9.92 -12.03 5.66
CA GLY A 183 -9.74 -13.46 5.90
C GLY A 183 -9.16 -14.22 4.72
N PHE A 184 -9.57 -13.89 3.49
CA PHE A 184 -9.10 -14.56 2.27
C PHE A 184 -8.92 -13.59 1.11
N ALA A 185 -7.68 -13.38 0.70
CA ALA A 185 -7.31 -12.39 -0.31
C ALA A 185 -7.91 -12.66 -1.69
N PRO A 186 -7.97 -13.89 -2.22
CA PRO A 186 -8.58 -14.15 -3.53
C PRO A 186 -10.06 -13.75 -3.59
N ASP A 187 -10.85 -14.05 -2.56
CA ASP A 187 -12.26 -13.65 -2.52
C ASP A 187 -12.42 -12.15 -2.28
N SER A 188 -11.53 -11.55 -1.50
CA SER A 188 -11.47 -10.08 -1.36
C SER A 188 -11.22 -9.41 -2.71
N ALA A 189 -10.31 -9.93 -3.52
CA ALA A 189 -10.01 -9.41 -4.85
C ALA A 189 -11.19 -9.57 -5.81
N ARG A 190 -11.88 -10.74 -5.80
CA ARG A 190 -13.10 -10.96 -6.58
C ARG A 190 -14.21 -9.98 -6.18
N SER A 191 -14.47 -9.87 -4.87
CA SER A 191 -15.48 -8.96 -4.33
C SER A 191 -15.19 -7.50 -4.72
N PHE A 192 -13.95 -7.06 -4.66
CA PHE A 192 -13.59 -5.71 -5.08
C PHE A 192 -13.81 -5.49 -6.58
N ARG A 193 -13.44 -6.44 -7.42
CA ARG A 193 -13.69 -6.38 -8.86
C ARG A 193 -15.18 -6.28 -9.17
N ASP A 194 -16.01 -7.13 -8.55
CA ASP A 194 -17.46 -7.12 -8.76
C ASP A 194 -18.12 -5.81 -8.28
N LEU A 195 -17.59 -5.20 -7.23
CA LEU A 195 -18.02 -3.89 -6.76
C LEU A 195 -17.54 -2.77 -7.68
N TRP A 196 -16.32 -2.86 -8.18
CA TRP A 196 -15.75 -1.91 -9.15
C TRP A 196 -16.61 -1.82 -10.40
N ASP A 197 -17.05 -2.96 -10.94
CA ASP A 197 -17.88 -3.01 -12.15
C ASP A 197 -19.28 -2.40 -11.96
N LYS A 198 -19.81 -2.46 -10.72
CA LYS A 198 -21.15 -1.95 -10.36
C LYS A 198 -21.17 -0.46 -9.97
N VAL A 199 -20.04 0.12 -9.59
CA VAL A 199 -19.97 1.55 -9.23
C VAL A 199 -19.94 2.39 -10.52
N PRO A 200 -20.80 3.41 -10.65
CA PRO A 200 -20.75 4.34 -11.80
C PRO A 200 -19.40 5.08 -11.88
N SER A 201 -19.03 5.45 -13.08
CA SER A 201 -17.84 6.28 -13.35
C SER A 201 -18.12 7.72 -12.98
#